data_814eb559f34b7fdaf5716ad560802fd1
#
_entry.id   814eb559f34b7fdaf5716ad560802fd1
#
_cell.length_a   1.000
_cell.length_b   1.000
_cell.length_c   1.000
_cell.angle_alpha   90.00
_cell.angle_beta   90.00
_cell.angle_gamma   90.00
#
_symmetry.space_group_name_H-M   'P 1'
#
loop_
_entity.id
_entity.type
_entity.pdbx_description
1 polymer ?
#
loop_
_entity_poly.entity_id
_entity_poly.type
_entity_poly.pdbx_seq_one_letter_code
_entity_poly.pdbx_strand_id
1 'polypeptide(L)'
;MFELTPNREKLLETPGHILVLGAPGSGKTTIALLKADHEIRSGKLKRSQCILFLSFARTTIARVAEQAGKFITGPERDILEINTYHGFAWSLLKSHGYLLNANRKIRLIPPPEAAARLADMDINSRPVEKRRLFEEEGLLHFDLFSMLSTELLSRSQALRKIICDRYPIIILDEFQDTNLDEWQMIQTLGKRSTLIALADPDQRIYEFRGADPKRIGEFITTYSPTPFDFGSENNRSNGTDIVVFGNDLLTEANKGKRYKDVIVIHYLFYKDRNVLYAMKVALIQAINRLRSKKDGWSVAVLVPTKRLMLNVSDYLTSNADRLPALSHDVALDTEAPSLAAMLIAGILEGSTTPAETSLRLITDLCTYIRGRKGNTRPNQGELKLVVALDGYLKSGVVRGIKREQIVRETMRIAEQRHVLKLSGDPWEDWLAILRLLAGSNSEVVRQVAEDAKYLRLLRKGGVLRSRLGEIWRTITGYHGAASVVRDALLQEHFSTSTKEWRGVHVMTIHKSKGKEFDEVIVYEDRYQGRIVRANASEREIAQAQLVLRVAVTRAMKRATILTPQKDVCRFLA
;
A
#
# COMPACT_ATOMS: atom_id res chain seq x y z
N MET A 1 17.27 11.20 23.86
CA MET A 1 18.45 10.58 23.24
C MET A 1 18.25 9.09 23.29
N PHE A 2 18.56 8.32 22.23
CA PHE A 2 18.44 6.86 22.25
C PHE A 2 19.55 6.28 23.13
N GLU A 3 19.17 5.58 24.19
CA GLU A 3 20.12 5.08 25.19
C GLU A 3 20.71 3.74 24.74
N LEU A 4 22.04 3.63 24.74
CA LEU A 4 22.75 2.39 24.47
C LEU A 4 22.86 1.60 25.78
N THR A 5 21.96 0.67 25.99
CA THR A 5 22.05 -0.28 27.11
C THR A 5 23.13 -1.33 26.82
N PRO A 6 23.70 -2.03 27.86
CA PRO A 6 24.69 -3.06 27.63
C PRO A 6 24.28 -4.15 26.63
N ASN A 7 23.01 -4.51 26.60
CA ASN A 7 22.46 -5.46 25.62
C ASN A 7 22.53 -4.92 24.20
N ARG A 8 22.31 -3.61 24.01
CA ARG A 8 22.42 -2.95 22.69
C ARG A 8 23.87 -2.79 22.26
N GLU A 9 24.78 -2.46 23.16
CA GLU A 9 26.20 -2.40 22.87
C GLU A 9 26.75 -3.77 22.44
N LYS A 10 26.37 -4.83 23.15
CA LYS A 10 26.71 -6.21 22.78
C LYS A 10 26.23 -6.56 21.38
N LEU A 11 25.02 -6.11 20.96
CA LEU A 11 24.52 -6.34 19.62
C LEU A 11 25.42 -5.71 18.55
N LEU A 12 25.94 -4.50 18.78
CA LEU A 12 26.80 -3.81 17.81
C LEU A 12 28.09 -4.60 17.53
N GLU A 13 28.61 -5.30 18.51
CA GLU A 13 29.85 -6.09 18.39
C GLU A 13 29.60 -7.54 17.93
N THR A 14 28.37 -8.03 18.03
CA THR A 14 28.02 -9.43 17.72
C THR A 14 28.20 -9.73 16.23
N PRO A 15 29.04 -10.72 15.85
CA PRO A 15 29.17 -11.18 14.47
C PRO A 15 28.09 -12.20 14.11
N GLY A 16 27.96 -12.51 12.81
CA GLY A 16 27.07 -13.56 12.30
C GLY A 16 25.60 -13.14 12.23
N HIS A 17 24.72 -14.14 12.11
CA HIS A 17 23.28 -13.89 12.00
C HIS A 17 22.70 -13.42 13.34
N ILE A 18 21.81 -12.43 13.28
CA ILE A 18 21.21 -11.80 14.47
C ILE A 18 19.70 -11.80 14.31
N LEU A 19 19.00 -12.08 15.41
CA LEU A 19 17.54 -11.92 15.52
C LEU A 19 17.24 -10.91 16.63
N VAL A 20 16.59 -9.80 16.26
CA VAL A 20 16.15 -8.76 17.19
C VAL A 20 14.65 -8.82 17.36
N LEU A 21 14.21 -9.16 18.55
CA LEU A 21 12.80 -9.16 18.95
C LEU A 21 12.46 -7.91 19.76
N GLY A 22 11.22 -7.46 19.69
CA GLY A 22 10.76 -6.36 20.54
C GLY A 22 9.44 -5.76 20.09
N ALA A 23 8.75 -5.12 21.03
CA ALA A 23 7.46 -4.46 20.82
C ALA A 23 7.56 -3.21 19.90
N PRO A 24 6.40 -2.61 19.50
CA PRO A 24 6.40 -1.35 18.78
C PRO A 24 7.11 -0.24 19.57
N GLY A 25 8.01 0.47 18.91
CA GLY A 25 8.76 1.56 19.57
C GLY A 25 9.97 1.14 20.41
N SER A 26 10.33 -0.16 20.48
CA SER A 26 11.50 -0.65 21.22
C SER A 26 12.84 -0.23 20.63
N GLY A 27 12.86 0.39 19.44
CA GLY A 27 14.09 0.89 18.82
C GLY A 27 14.79 -0.11 17.92
N LYS A 28 14.14 -1.22 17.51
CA LYS A 28 14.72 -2.24 16.59
C LYS A 28 15.37 -1.63 15.35
N THR A 29 14.63 -0.78 14.65
CA THR A 29 15.15 -0.11 13.44
C THR A 29 16.33 0.80 13.74
N THR A 30 16.30 1.52 14.86
CA THR A 30 17.39 2.42 15.29
C THR A 30 18.66 1.64 15.58
N ILE A 31 18.56 0.54 16.35
CA ILE A 31 19.75 -0.27 16.68
C ILE A 31 20.31 -0.98 15.44
N ALA A 32 19.46 -1.39 14.50
CA ALA A 32 19.91 -1.97 13.23
C ALA A 32 20.68 -0.95 12.36
N LEU A 33 20.26 0.32 12.37
CA LEU A 33 21.00 1.39 11.71
C LEU A 33 22.33 1.71 12.40
N LEU A 34 22.37 1.68 13.73
CA LEU A 34 23.62 1.82 14.49
C LEU A 34 24.55 0.63 14.24
N LYS A 35 24.02 -0.59 14.10
CA LYS A 35 24.81 -1.77 13.70
C LYS A 35 25.36 -1.59 12.28
N ALA A 36 24.57 -1.07 11.36
CA ALA A 36 25.03 -0.76 10.00
C ALA A 36 26.15 0.28 10.03
N ASP A 37 26.02 1.37 10.79
CA ASP A 37 27.05 2.39 10.97
C ASP A 37 28.33 1.78 11.57
N HIS A 38 28.20 0.96 12.62
CA HIS A 38 29.31 0.25 13.23
C HIS A 38 30.08 -0.64 12.22
N GLU A 39 29.37 -1.41 11.41
CA GLU A 39 30.00 -2.28 10.38
C GLU A 39 30.66 -1.46 9.27
N ILE A 40 30.06 -0.34 8.85
CA ILE A 40 30.66 0.58 7.88
C ILE A 40 31.96 1.17 8.42
N ARG A 41 31.94 1.71 9.65
CA ARG A 41 33.12 2.34 10.30
C ARG A 41 34.20 1.35 10.69
N SER A 42 33.85 0.07 10.87
CA SER A 42 34.85 -0.98 11.16
C SER A 42 35.86 -1.18 10.02
N GLY A 43 35.61 -0.65 8.83
CA GLY A 43 36.47 -0.79 7.65
C GLY A 43 36.53 -2.21 7.08
N LYS A 44 35.67 -3.12 7.54
CA LYS A 44 35.64 -4.52 7.05
C LYS A 44 35.00 -4.66 5.68
N LEU A 45 34.16 -3.68 5.27
CA LEU A 45 33.51 -3.68 3.97
C LEU A 45 34.49 -3.23 2.88
N LYS A 46 34.52 -3.99 1.77
CA LYS A 46 35.29 -3.62 0.58
C LYS A 46 34.63 -2.45 -0.14
N ARG A 47 35.39 -1.69 -0.94
CA ARG A 47 34.92 -0.47 -1.65
C ARG A 47 33.65 -0.63 -2.48
N SER A 48 33.38 -1.85 -3.00
CA SER A 48 32.20 -2.15 -3.81
C SER A 48 31.04 -2.80 -3.03
N GLN A 49 31.20 -3.00 -1.71
CA GLN A 49 30.22 -3.64 -0.85
C GLN A 49 29.29 -2.62 -0.20
N CYS A 50 28.03 -3.01 -0.05
CA CYS A 50 27.00 -2.23 0.61
C CYS A 50 26.26 -3.11 1.63
N ILE A 51 25.66 -2.48 2.62
CA ILE A 51 24.67 -3.12 3.50
C ILE A 51 23.30 -2.92 2.85
N LEU A 52 22.54 -3.99 2.71
CA LEU A 52 21.18 -3.93 2.18
C LEU A 52 20.17 -3.92 3.32
N PHE A 53 19.32 -2.90 3.37
CA PHE A 53 18.20 -2.81 4.31
C PHE A 53 16.89 -3.05 3.56
N LEU A 54 16.16 -4.11 3.91
CA LEU A 54 14.87 -4.49 3.30
C LEU A 54 13.72 -4.28 4.28
N SER A 55 12.66 -3.60 3.84
CA SER A 55 11.43 -3.44 4.62
C SER A 55 10.18 -3.60 3.71
N PHE A 56 9.00 -3.80 4.31
CA PHE A 56 7.75 -3.99 3.55
C PHE A 56 7.16 -2.68 3.05
N ALA A 57 7.14 -1.66 3.91
CA ALA A 57 6.41 -0.43 3.64
C ALA A 57 7.34 0.67 3.13
N ARG A 58 6.97 1.32 2.04
CA ARG A 58 7.71 2.47 1.48
C ARG A 58 7.80 3.63 2.46
N THR A 59 6.74 3.85 3.26
CA THR A 59 6.76 4.84 4.33
C THR A 59 7.81 4.53 5.40
N THR A 60 8.07 3.25 5.66
CA THR A 60 9.15 2.81 6.54
C THR A 60 10.51 3.12 5.91
N ILE A 61 10.69 2.87 4.61
CA ILE A 61 11.94 3.18 3.89
C ILE A 61 12.30 4.66 3.99
N ALA A 62 11.34 5.55 3.73
CA ALA A 62 11.57 7.00 3.83
C ALA A 62 11.99 7.41 5.25
N ARG A 63 11.34 6.85 6.27
CA ARG A 63 11.69 7.09 7.68
C ARG A 63 13.06 6.50 8.04
N VAL A 64 13.36 5.29 7.58
CA VAL A 64 14.67 4.65 7.78
C VAL A 64 15.77 5.47 7.12
N ALA A 65 15.55 5.97 5.90
CA ALA A 65 16.51 6.83 5.20
C ALA A 65 16.75 8.17 5.95
N GLU A 66 15.68 8.78 6.50
CA GLU A 66 15.81 9.98 7.34
C GLU A 66 16.57 9.68 8.62
N GLN A 67 16.25 8.58 9.31
CA GLN A 67 16.95 8.17 10.53
C GLN A 67 18.41 7.82 10.25
N ALA A 68 18.67 7.08 9.17
CA ALA A 68 20.02 6.75 8.74
C ALA A 68 20.87 8.00 8.52
N GLY A 69 20.30 9.07 7.96
CA GLY A 69 20.97 10.35 7.78
C GLY A 69 21.38 11.06 9.08
N LYS A 70 20.87 10.63 10.24
CA LYS A 70 21.29 11.15 11.56
C LYS A 70 22.54 10.45 12.11
N PHE A 71 22.80 9.23 11.67
CA PHE A 71 23.90 8.38 12.16
C PHE A 71 24.99 8.24 11.10
N ILE A 72 24.60 7.99 9.85
CA ILE A 72 25.50 7.73 8.72
C ILE A 72 25.56 9.01 7.87
N THR A 73 26.71 9.66 7.82
CA THR A 73 26.92 10.96 7.15
C THR A 73 27.94 10.88 6.03
N GLY A 74 27.87 11.80 5.07
CA GLY A 74 28.84 11.91 3.99
C GLY A 74 28.85 10.71 3.03
N PRO A 75 30.03 10.31 2.52
CA PRO A 75 30.19 9.21 1.56
C PRO A 75 29.74 7.84 2.08
N GLU A 76 29.70 7.68 3.39
CA GLU A 76 29.28 6.43 4.06
C GLU A 76 27.80 6.12 3.80
N ARG A 77 27.00 7.13 3.46
CA ARG A 77 25.57 6.97 3.18
C ARG A 77 25.32 6.12 1.94
N ASP A 78 26.21 6.15 0.97
CA ASP A 78 26.10 5.37 -0.27
C ASP A 78 26.40 3.87 -0.04
N ILE A 79 26.95 3.53 1.13
CA ILE A 79 27.25 2.15 1.53
C ILE A 79 26.00 1.46 2.15
N LEU A 80 24.95 2.22 2.50
CA LEU A 80 23.68 1.67 2.98
C LEU A 80 22.60 1.81 1.90
N GLU A 81 22.26 0.71 1.25
CA GLU A 81 21.13 0.67 0.29
C GLU A 81 19.85 0.26 1.01
N ILE A 82 18.83 1.13 0.96
CA ILE A 82 17.54 0.91 1.61
C ILE A 82 16.48 0.66 0.54
N ASN A 83 15.81 -0.49 0.59
CA ASN A 83 14.84 -0.89 -0.43
C ASN A 83 13.66 -1.66 0.18
N THR A 84 12.56 -1.84 -0.60
CA THR A 84 11.53 -2.82 -0.26
C THR A 84 11.92 -4.21 -0.75
N TYR A 85 11.35 -5.28 -0.15
CA TYR A 85 11.52 -6.65 -0.67
C TYR A 85 11.14 -6.72 -2.16
N HIS A 86 10.01 -6.13 -2.53
CA HIS A 86 9.57 -6.07 -3.93
C HIS A 86 10.46 -5.19 -4.82
N GLY A 87 10.93 -4.05 -4.29
CA GLY A 87 11.82 -3.15 -5.03
C GLY A 87 13.16 -3.81 -5.34
N PHE A 88 13.74 -4.50 -4.37
CA PHE A 88 14.97 -5.27 -4.56
C PHE A 88 14.77 -6.40 -5.57
N ALA A 89 13.73 -7.23 -5.41
CA ALA A 89 13.42 -8.31 -6.35
C ALA A 89 13.18 -7.78 -7.78
N TRP A 90 12.47 -6.65 -7.92
CA TRP A 90 12.27 -5.99 -9.21
C TRP A 90 13.59 -5.50 -9.82
N SER A 91 14.50 -4.92 -9.03
CA SER A 91 15.80 -4.48 -9.54
C SER A 91 16.62 -5.63 -10.12
N LEU A 92 16.60 -6.80 -9.47
CA LEU A 92 17.22 -8.02 -9.96
C LEU A 92 16.59 -8.50 -11.27
N LEU A 93 15.27 -8.59 -11.32
CA LEU A 93 14.54 -9.06 -12.50
C LEU A 93 14.65 -8.09 -13.68
N LYS A 94 14.61 -6.78 -13.42
CA LYS A 94 14.79 -5.75 -14.45
C LYS A 94 16.17 -5.83 -15.11
N SER A 95 17.21 -6.11 -14.33
CA SER A 95 18.61 -6.15 -14.81
C SER A 95 19.00 -7.50 -15.37
N HIS A 96 18.50 -8.58 -14.81
CA HIS A 96 18.99 -9.95 -15.10
C HIS A 96 17.88 -10.95 -15.50
N GLY A 97 16.63 -10.51 -15.55
CA GLY A 97 15.50 -11.39 -15.85
C GLY A 97 15.53 -12.03 -17.24
N TYR A 98 16.33 -11.47 -18.17
CA TYR A 98 16.60 -12.08 -19.46
C TYR A 98 17.22 -13.51 -19.35
N LEU A 99 17.86 -13.82 -18.23
CA LEU A 99 18.36 -15.17 -17.95
C LEU A 99 17.24 -16.19 -17.68
N LEU A 100 16.03 -15.72 -17.35
CA LEU A 100 14.84 -16.55 -17.16
C LEU A 100 13.97 -16.59 -18.42
N ASN A 101 13.92 -15.51 -19.17
CA ASN A 101 13.12 -15.37 -20.38
C ASN A 101 13.86 -14.51 -21.41
N ALA A 102 14.75 -15.15 -22.18
CA ALA A 102 15.57 -14.48 -23.19
C ALA A 102 14.78 -13.99 -24.41
N ASN A 103 13.63 -14.60 -24.70
CA ASN A 103 12.86 -14.38 -25.91
C ASN A 103 11.87 -13.20 -25.80
N ARG A 104 11.67 -12.68 -24.60
CA ARG A 104 10.68 -11.62 -24.33
C ARG A 104 11.26 -10.50 -23.49
N LYS A 105 10.99 -9.26 -23.91
CA LYS A 105 11.27 -8.09 -23.07
C LYS A 105 10.32 -8.09 -21.86
N ILE A 106 10.88 -8.18 -20.67
CA ILE A 106 10.11 -8.16 -19.44
C ILE A 106 9.50 -6.77 -19.23
N ARG A 107 8.19 -6.73 -19.06
CA ARG A 107 7.41 -5.53 -18.77
C ARG A 107 6.54 -5.77 -17.55
N LEU A 108 6.54 -4.82 -16.65
CA LEU A 108 5.72 -4.89 -15.46
C LEU A 108 4.27 -4.59 -15.81
N ILE A 109 3.36 -5.41 -15.30
CA ILE A 109 1.92 -5.16 -15.42
C ILE A 109 1.42 -4.41 -14.17
N PRO A 110 0.73 -3.26 -14.32
CA PRO A 110 0.15 -2.55 -13.19
C PRO A 110 -0.84 -3.44 -12.42
N PRO A 111 -0.87 -3.38 -11.06
CA PRO A 111 -1.74 -4.25 -10.27
C PRO A 111 -3.22 -4.22 -10.67
N PRO A 112 -3.82 -3.07 -11.03
CA PRO A 112 -5.21 -3.03 -11.48
C PRO A 112 -5.44 -3.73 -12.84
N GLU A 113 -4.50 -3.62 -13.77
CA GLU A 113 -4.55 -4.30 -15.07
C GLU A 113 -4.37 -5.82 -14.88
N ALA A 114 -3.46 -6.22 -13.99
CA ALA A 114 -3.26 -7.61 -13.60
C ALA A 114 -4.53 -8.21 -12.98
N ALA A 115 -5.17 -7.48 -12.06
CA ALA A 115 -6.44 -7.89 -11.46
C ALA A 115 -7.54 -8.06 -12.50
N ALA A 116 -7.61 -7.16 -13.50
CA ALA A 116 -8.59 -7.26 -14.59
C ALA A 116 -8.38 -8.52 -15.44
N ARG A 117 -7.13 -8.88 -15.75
CA ARG A 117 -6.82 -10.09 -16.54
C ARG A 117 -7.14 -11.39 -15.80
N LEU A 118 -7.07 -11.37 -14.47
CA LEU A 118 -7.30 -12.55 -13.63
C LEU A 118 -8.73 -12.62 -13.06
N ALA A 119 -9.60 -11.63 -13.36
CA ALA A 119 -10.90 -11.47 -12.72
C ALA A 119 -11.86 -12.64 -12.97
N ASP A 120 -11.84 -13.19 -14.18
CA ASP A 120 -12.74 -14.26 -14.62
C ASP A 120 -12.24 -15.65 -14.23
N MET A 121 -11.00 -15.74 -13.73
CA MET A 121 -10.33 -17.01 -13.42
C MET A 121 -10.63 -17.47 -11.99
N ASP A 122 -10.69 -18.80 -11.83
CA ASP A 122 -10.66 -19.42 -10.52
C ASP A 122 -9.35 -19.08 -9.79
N ILE A 123 -9.45 -18.98 -8.47
CA ILE A 123 -8.33 -18.61 -7.59
C ILE A 123 -7.14 -19.57 -7.75
N ASN A 124 -7.44 -20.87 -7.92
CA ASN A 124 -6.43 -21.92 -8.08
C ASN A 124 -5.71 -21.87 -9.43
N SER A 125 -6.32 -21.31 -10.47
CA SER A 125 -5.76 -21.18 -11.82
C SER A 125 -4.91 -19.91 -12.00
N ARG A 126 -5.07 -18.92 -11.10
CA ARG A 126 -4.36 -17.63 -11.20
C ARG A 126 -2.83 -17.73 -11.14
N PRO A 127 -2.21 -18.58 -10.29
CA PRO A 127 -0.76 -18.71 -10.29
C PRO A 127 -0.20 -19.21 -11.63
N VAL A 128 -0.87 -20.17 -12.24
CA VAL A 128 -0.50 -20.71 -13.56
C VAL A 128 -0.57 -19.65 -14.63
N GLU A 129 -1.67 -18.86 -14.65
CA GLU A 129 -1.83 -17.79 -15.63
C GLU A 129 -0.81 -16.66 -15.43
N LYS A 130 -0.50 -16.26 -14.21
CA LYS A 130 0.58 -15.28 -13.95
C LYS A 130 1.90 -15.75 -14.52
N ARG A 131 2.21 -17.04 -14.37
CA ARG A 131 3.42 -17.65 -14.92
C ARG A 131 3.40 -17.66 -16.45
N ARG A 132 2.28 -18.05 -17.07
CA ARG A 132 2.07 -18.01 -18.52
C ARG A 132 2.28 -16.60 -19.09
N LEU A 133 1.67 -15.58 -18.47
CA LEU A 133 1.84 -14.17 -18.87
C LEU A 133 3.31 -13.75 -18.88
N PHE A 134 4.09 -14.21 -17.90
CA PHE A 134 5.53 -13.94 -17.86
C PHE A 134 6.28 -14.69 -18.98
N GLU A 135 6.01 -15.96 -19.17
CA GLU A 135 6.74 -16.80 -20.12
C GLU A 135 6.40 -16.50 -21.58
N GLU A 136 5.12 -16.32 -21.89
CA GLU A 136 4.64 -16.14 -23.26
C GLU A 136 4.55 -14.68 -23.70
N GLU A 137 4.18 -13.76 -22.79
CA GLU A 137 3.93 -12.35 -23.12
C GLU A 137 5.02 -11.41 -22.56
N GLY A 138 5.91 -11.89 -21.70
CA GLY A 138 6.89 -11.07 -20.99
C GLY A 138 6.26 -10.14 -19.96
N LEU A 139 5.00 -10.41 -19.55
CA LEU A 139 4.26 -9.60 -18.59
C LEU A 139 4.47 -10.08 -17.16
N LEU A 140 5.17 -9.29 -16.37
CA LEU A 140 5.55 -9.65 -15.02
C LEU A 140 4.54 -9.13 -13.99
N HIS A 141 3.92 -10.05 -13.26
CA HIS A 141 3.05 -9.77 -12.12
C HIS A 141 3.86 -9.59 -10.84
N PHE A 142 3.43 -8.66 -9.95
CA PHE A 142 4.13 -8.39 -8.68
C PHE A 142 4.30 -9.63 -7.79
N ASP A 143 3.31 -10.50 -7.72
CA ASP A 143 3.37 -11.71 -6.90
C ASP A 143 4.48 -12.68 -7.32
N LEU A 144 4.99 -12.57 -8.55
CA LEU A 144 6.07 -13.41 -9.04
C LEU A 144 7.48 -12.90 -8.71
N PHE A 145 7.62 -11.71 -8.15
CA PHE A 145 8.92 -11.08 -7.95
C PHE A 145 9.88 -11.93 -7.13
N SER A 146 9.47 -12.31 -5.94
CA SER A 146 10.33 -13.07 -5.02
C SER A 146 10.59 -14.50 -5.52
N MET A 147 9.56 -15.15 -6.07
CA MET A 147 9.69 -16.49 -6.67
C MET A 147 10.67 -16.49 -7.85
N LEU A 148 10.51 -15.57 -8.81
CA LEU A 148 11.39 -15.49 -9.98
C LEU A 148 12.80 -15.02 -9.60
N SER A 149 12.95 -14.15 -8.60
CA SER A 149 14.26 -13.76 -8.07
C SER A 149 14.98 -14.95 -7.43
N THR A 150 14.26 -15.81 -6.70
CA THR A 150 14.78 -17.06 -6.15
C THR A 150 15.23 -18.00 -7.27
N GLU A 151 14.41 -18.16 -8.30
CA GLU A 151 14.74 -18.98 -9.47
C GLU A 151 15.98 -18.45 -10.19
N LEU A 152 16.05 -17.15 -10.44
CA LEU A 152 17.17 -16.47 -11.08
C LEU A 152 18.50 -16.71 -10.32
N LEU A 153 18.49 -16.45 -9.00
CA LEU A 153 19.66 -16.63 -8.14
C LEU A 153 20.03 -18.11 -7.96
N SER A 154 19.07 -19.02 -8.07
CA SER A 154 19.32 -20.47 -7.99
C SER A 154 19.93 -21.02 -9.28
N ARG A 155 19.44 -20.57 -10.44
CA ARG A 155 19.97 -20.98 -11.76
C ARG A 155 21.36 -20.42 -12.03
N SER A 156 21.66 -19.18 -11.59
CA SER A 156 22.95 -18.53 -11.82
C SER A 156 23.76 -18.41 -10.53
N GLN A 157 24.65 -19.35 -10.26
CA GLN A 157 25.57 -19.28 -9.12
C GLN A 157 26.48 -18.07 -9.19
N ALA A 158 26.92 -17.69 -10.40
CA ALA A 158 27.77 -16.51 -10.62
C ALA A 158 27.02 -15.22 -10.21
N LEU A 159 25.77 -15.04 -10.66
CA LEU A 159 24.96 -13.90 -10.28
C LEU A 159 24.71 -13.88 -8.76
N ARG A 160 24.33 -15.00 -8.17
CA ARG A 160 24.16 -15.11 -6.72
C ARG A 160 25.43 -14.69 -5.98
N LYS A 161 26.60 -15.14 -6.43
CA LYS A 161 27.89 -14.75 -5.85
C LYS A 161 28.07 -13.24 -5.93
N ILE A 162 27.87 -12.63 -7.09
CA ILE A 162 28.03 -11.18 -7.30
C ILE A 162 27.09 -10.39 -6.36
N ILE A 163 25.81 -10.79 -6.25
CA ILE A 163 24.85 -10.12 -5.40
C ILE A 163 25.18 -10.26 -3.93
N CYS A 164 25.56 -11.45 -3.47
CA CYS A 164 25.95 -11.64 -2.06
C CYS A 164 27.30 -10.99 -1.74
N ASP A 165 28.23 -10.95 -2.68
CA ASP A 165 29.50 -10.25 -2.51
C ASP A 165 29.28 -8.73 -2.44
N ARG A 166 28.29 -8.18 -3.16
CA ARG A 166 27.86 -6.78 -3.04
C ARG A 166 27.18 -6.49 -1.70
N TYR A 167 26.35 -7.42 -1.20
CA TYR A 167 25.59 -7.27 0.04
C TYR A 167 25.98 -8.32 1.07
N PRO A 168 27.17 -8.19 1.70
CA PRO A 168 27.62 -9.16 2.70
C PRO A 168 26.74 -9.16 3.96
N ILE A 169 26.03 -8.05 4.23
CA ILE A 169 25.10 -7.90 5.35
C ILE A 169 23.75 -7.44 4.80
N ILE A 170 22.69 -8.14 5.19
CA ILE A 170 21.30 -7.82 4.82
C ILE A 170 20.47 -7.67 6.10
N ILE A 171 19.88 -6.51 6.29
CA ILE A 171 18.97 -6.21 7.40
C ILE A 171 17.54 -6.41 6.91
N LEU A 172 16.76 -7.20 7.64
CA LEU A 172 15.40 -7.61 7.30
C LEU A 172 14.42 -7.00 8.31
N ASP A 173 13.78 -5.91 7.95
CA ASP A 173 12.80 -5.24 8.81
C ASP A 173 11.40 -5.85 8.63
N GLU A 174 10.60 -5.86 9.70
CA GLU A 174 9.26 -6.48 9.77
C GLU A 174 9.28 -7.96 9.32
N PHE A 175 10.35 -8.68 9.67
CA PHE A 175 10.60 -10.03 9.16
C PHE A 175 9.45 -11.03 9.41
N GLN A 176 8.65 -10.84 10.46
CA GLN A 176 7.47 -11.64 10.76
C GLN A 176 6.38 -11.59 9.68
N ASP A 177 6.43 -10.61 8.78
CA ASP A 177 5.42 -10.44 7.71
C ASP A 177 5.82 -11.10 6.38
N THR A 178 6.99 -11.74 6.29
CA THR A 178 7.48 -12.38 5.07
C THR A 178 6.61 -13.59 4.68
N ASN A 179 6.23 -13.66 3.42
CA ASN A 179 5.57 -14.82 2.84
C ASN A 179 6.60 -15.91 2.45
N LEU A 180 6.12 -17.05 1.94
CA LEU A 180 6.99 -18.17 1.58
C LEU A 180 8.00 -17.82 0.47
N ASP A 181 7.57 -17.13 -0.58
CA ASP A 181 8.43 -16.77 -1.71
C ASP A 181 9.53 -15.78 -1.30
N GLU A 182 9.17 -14.79 -0.46
CA GLU A 182 10.11 -13.84 0.12
C GLU A 182 11.12 -14.55 1.03
N TRP A 183 10.65 -15.51 1.83
CA TRP A 183 11.52 -16.32 2.66
C TRP A 183 12.51 -17.16 1.83
N GLN A 184 12.07 -17.79 0.78
CA GLN A 184 12.95 -18.56 -0.11
C GLN A 184 14.02 -17.67 -0.78
N MET A 185 13.65 -16.45 -1.17
CA MET A 185 14.60 -15.45 -1.68
C MET A 185 15.64 -15.10 -0.62
N ILE A 186 15.21 -14.81 0.60
CA ILE A 186 16.10 -14.51 1.74
C ILE A 186 17.02 -15.69 2.02
N GLN A 187 16.51 -16.93 2.07
CA GLN A 187 17.33 -18.13 2.27
C GLN A 187 18.40 -18.30 1.18
N THR A 188 18.05 -17.96 -0.06
CA THR A 188 18.99 -18.03 -1.17
C THR A 188 20.15 -17.03 -1.02
N LEU A 189 19.86 -15.83 -0.53
CA LEU A 189 20.86 -14.81 -0.22
C LEU A 189 21.66 -15.15 1.06
N GLY A 190 20.96 -15.62 2.09
CA GLY A 190 21.56 -15.96 3.39
C GLY A 190 22.54 -17.12 3.38
N LYS A 191 22.64 -17.87 2.25
CA LYS A 191 23.71 -18.85 2.06
C LYS A 191 25.12 -18.24 2.06
N ARG A 192 25.25 -16.94 1.81
CA ARG A 192 26.54 -16.23 1.71
C ARG A 192 26.56 -14.87 2.43
N SER A 193 25.39 -14.25 2.64
CA SER A 193 25.26 -12.98 3.34
C SER A 193 24.87 -13.19 4.79
N THR A 194 25.36 -12.36 5.68
CA THR A 194 24.91 -12.29 7.07
C THR A 194 23.55 -11.62 7.14
N LEU A 195 22.61 -12.22 7.86
CA LEU A 195 21.24 -11.73 8.00
C LEU A 195 21.00 -11.17 9.39
N ILE A 196 20.44 -9.97 9.48
CA ILE A 196 19.98 -9.33 10.73
C ILE A 196 18.48 -9.16 10.63
N ALA A 197 17.69 -10.02 11.28
CA ALA A 197 16.24 -9.99 11.23
C ALA A 197 15.67 -9.20 12.41
N LEU A 198 14.80 -8.23 12.10
CA LEU A 198 14.04 -7.43 13.07
C LEU A 198 12.58 -7.89 13.04
N ALA A 199 12.05 -8.34 14.17
CA ALA A 199 10.72 -8.89 14.24
C ALA A 199 9.93 -8.45 15.48
N ASP A 200 8.62 -8.35 15.32
CA ASP A 200 7.64 -8.22 16.39
C ASP A 200 6.59 -9.32 16.22
N PRO A 201 6.64 -10.39 17.03
CA PRO A 201 5.70 -11.52 16.90
C PRO A 201 4.23 -11.09 17.02
N ASP A 202 3.97 -10.02 17.76
CA ASP A 202 2.62 -9.54 18.06
C ASP A 202 2.11 -8.45 17.10
N GLN A 203 2.86 -8.13 16.03
CA GLN A 203 2.41 -7.23 14.95
C GLN A 203 2.06 -7.95 13.65
N ARG A 204 1.76 -9.24 13.68
CA ARG A 204 1.38 -10.05 12.51
C ARG A 204 -0.05 -9.76 12.10
N ILE A 205 -0.26 -8.87 11.13
CA ILE A 205 -1.59 -8.56 10.60
C ILE A 205 -1.73 -8.85 9.09
N TYR A 206 -0.71 -9.46 8.48
CA TYR A 206 -0.68 -9.79 7.04
C TYR A 206 -0.79 -11.28 6.74
N GLU A 207 -1.38 -12.09 7.64
CA GLU A 207 -1.62 -13.52 7.40
C GLU A 207 -2.43 -13.75 6.11
N PHE A 208 -3.37 -12.86 5.79
CA PHE A 208 -4.15 -12.91 4.54
C PHE A 208 -3.29 -12.71 3.26
N ARG A 209 -2.03 -12.24 3.39
CA ARG A 209 -1.04 -12.13 2.32
C ARG A 209 -0.01 -13.26 2.32
N GLY A 210 -0.21 -14.29 3.15
CA GLY A 210 0.68 -15.44 3.26
C GLY A 210 1.82 -15.30 4.26
N ALA A 211 1.77 -14.28 5.16
CA ALA A 211 2.68 -14.22 6.29
C ALA A 211 2.46 -15.44 7.20
N ASP A 212 3.55 -16.14 7.55
CA ASP A 212 3.49 -17.37 8.33
C ASP A 212 3.95 -17.12 9.78
N PRO A 213 3.11 -17.45 10.79
CA PRO A 213 3.50 -17.37 12.20
C PRO A 213 4.80 -18.12 12.54
N LYS A 214 5.12 -19.17 11.80
CA LYS A 214 6.32 -19.99 12.01
C LYS A 214 7.61 -19.35 11.49
N ARG A 215 7.54 -18.24 10.77
CA ARG A 215 8.67 -17.62 10.06
C ARG A 215 9.86 -17.32 10.96
N ILE A 216 9.62 -16.80 12.16
CA ILE A 216 10.67 -16.53 13.15
C ILE A 216 11.34 -17.83 13.59
N GLY A 217 10.56 -18.89 13.86
CA GLY A 217 11.08 -20.21 14.20
C GLY A 217 11.92 -20.84 13.09
N GLU A 218 11.49 -20.70 11.84
CA GLU A 218 12.25 -21.17 10.67
C GLU A 218 13.59 -20.43 10.52
N PHE A 219 13.62 -19.12 10.80
CA PHE A 219 14.87 -18.35 10.80
C PHE A 219 15.83 -18.86 11.88
N ILE A 220 15.33 -19.09 13.09
CA ILE A 220 16.13 -19.63 14.20
C ILE A 220 16.70 -21.01 13.83
N THR A 221 15.89 -21.89 13.32
CA THR A 221 16.31 -23.26 12.94
C THR A 221 17.32 -23.25 11.80
N THR A 222 17.13 -22.36 10.80
CA THR A 222 17.97 -22.33 9.60
C THR A 222 19.34 -21.70 9.84
N TYR A 223 19.41 -20.65 10.68
CA TYR A 223 20.59 -19.82 10.79
C TYR A 223 21.22 -19.80 12.19
N SER A 224 20.57 -20.35 13.20
CA SER A 224 21.01 -20.32 14.61
C SER A 224 21.51 -18.91 15.02
N PRO A 225 20.69 -17.84 14.81
CA PRO A 225 21.11 -16.48 15.04
C PRO A 225 21.33 -16.19 16.51
N THR A 226 22.15 -15.20 16.83
CA THR A 226 22.22 -14.66 18.19
C THR A 226 20.95 -13.85 18.48
N PRO A 227 20.13 -14.24 19.47
CA PRO A 227 18.90 -13.54 19.78
C PRO A 227 19.15 -12.33 20.69
N PHE A 228 18.47 -11.22 20.41
CA PHE A 228 18.36 -10.04 21.26
C PHE A 228 16.89 -9.70 21.43
N ASP A 229 16.43 -9.69 22.68
CA ASP A 229 15.06 -9.31 23.01
C ASP A 229 15.07 -7.96 23.75
N PHE A 230 14.34 -6.99 23.19
CA PHE A 230 14.15 -5.67 23.78
C PHE A 230 12.81 -5.55 24.51
N GLY A 231 12.08 -6.65 24.62
CA GLY A 231 10.85 -6.74 25.38
C GLY A 231 9.82 -5.68 24.98
N SER A 232 9.20 -5.07 25.98
CA SER A 232 8.19 -4.02 25.84
C SER A 232 8.75 -2.60 25.95
N GLU A 233 10.07 -2.40 25.81
CA GLU A 233 10.64 -1.05 25.80
C GLU A 233 9.93 -0.15 24.79
N ASN A 234 9.62 1.08 25.18
CA ASN A 234 8.84 2.01 24.38
C ASN A 234 9.48 3.38 24.28
N ASN A 235 10.14 3.64 23.17
CA ASN A 235 10.74 4.93 22.86
C ASN A 235 9.83 5.83 21.99
N ARG A 236 8.70 5.28 21.45
CA ARG A 236 7.78 6.00 20.54
C ARG A 236 6.78 6.86 21.28
N SER A 237 6.09 6.27 22.26
CA SER A 237 5.03 6.89 23.06
C SER A 237 5.43 6.96 24.54
N ASN A 238 6.70 7.31 24.79
CA ASN A 238 7.23 7.43 26.14
C ASN A 238 6.39 8.40 26.99
N GLY A 239 6.11 8.02 28.22
CA GLY A 239 5.26 8.78 29.14
C GLY A 239 3.76 8.58 28.96
N THR A 240 3.31 7.67 28.06
CA THR A 240 1.92 7.23 27.90
C THR A 240 1.77 5.74 28.17
N ASP A 241 0.53 5.27 28.40
CA ASP A 241 0.23 3.83 28.56
C ASP A 241 -0.20 3.14 27.25
N ILE A 242 0.04 3.75 26.10
CA ILE A 242 -0.44 3.25 24.79
C ILE A 242 0.07 1.83 24.51
N VAL A 243 1.37 1.59 24.74
CA VAL A 243 1.96 0.26 24.50
C VAL A 243 1.52 -0.74 25.56
N VAL A 244 1.41 -0.29 26.83
CA VAL A 244 0.88 -1.13 27.92
C VAL A 244 -0.53 -1.61 27.60
N PHE A 245 -1.41 -0.67 27.21
CA PHE A 245 -2.77 -1.03 26.76
C PHE A 245 -2.74 -2.00 25.57
N GLY A 246 -1.87 -1.74 24.59
CA GLY A 246 -1.72 -2.62 23.43
C GLY A 246 -1.29 -4.06 23.78
N ASN A 247 -0.44 -4.21 24.77
CA ASN A 247 -0.01 -5.53 25.27
C ASN A 247 -1.10 -6.19 26.12
N ASP A 248 -1.77 -5.42 27.01
CA ASP A 248 -2.87 -5.89 27.83
C ASP A 248 -4.07 -6.37 26.97
N LEU A 249 -4.27 -5.79 25.77
CA LEU A 249 -5.27 -6.28 24.81
C LEU A 249 -5.04 -7.73 24.42
N LEU A 250 -3.79 -8.17 24.27
CA LEU A 250 -3.47 -9.54 23.84
C LEU A 250 -3.80 -10.59 24.90
N THR A 251 -3.76 -10.20 26.17
CA THR A 251 -4.03 -11.08 27.32
C THR A 251 -5.39 -10.81 27.98
N GLU A 252 -6.19 -9.91 27.38
CA GLU A 252 -7.45 -9.40 27.94
C GLU A 252 -7.31 -8.75 29.32
N ALA A 253 -6.09 -8.40 29.73
CA ALA A 253 -5.80 -7.75 31.02
C ALA A 253 -6.22 -6.26 31.05
N ASN A 254 -6.66 -5.71 29.94
CA ASN A 254 -7.11 -4.32 29.80
C ASN A 254 -8.52 -4.08 30.41
N LYS A 255 -9.30 -5.12 30.65
CA LYS A 255 -10.67 -4.99 31.16
C LYS A 255 -10.70 -4.35 32.54
N GLY A 256 -11.53 -3.30 32.68
CA GLY A 256 -11.69 -2.56 33.92
C GLY A 256 -10.52 -1.63 34.30
N LYS A 257 -9.43 -1.59 33.51
CA LYS A 257 -8.29 -0.69 33.76
C LYS A 257 -8.46 0.66 33.06
N ARG A 258 -7.86 1.68 33.64
CA ARG A 258 -7.70 3.00 33.02
C ARG A 258 -6.24 3.18 32.62
N TYR A 259 -6.03 3.75 31.44
CA TYR A 259 -4.71 3.97 30.87
C TYR A 259 -4.50 5.44 30.56
N LYS A 260 -3.32 5.96 30.88
CA LYS A 260 -2.94 7.32 30.54
C LYS A 260 -2.84 7.46 29.02
N ASP A 261 -3.55 8.47 28.48
CA ASP A 261 -3.59 8.79 27.06
C ASP A 261 -4.21 7.73 26.13
N VAL A 262 -4.95 6.76 26.70
CA VAL A 262 -5.86 5.87 25.97
C VAL A 262 -7.28 6.10 26.45
N ILE A 263 -8.15 6.56 25.54
CA ILE A 263 -9.54 6.90 25.87
C ILE A 263 -10.47 6.00 25.07
N VAL A 264 -11.37 5.32 25.80
CA VAL A 264 -12.45 4.53 25.19
C VAL A 264 -13.76 5.33 25.34
N ILE A 265 -14.43 5.58 24.23
CA ILE A 265 -15.69 6.31 24.16
C ILE A 265 -16.78 5.36 23.67
N HIS A 266 -17.77 5.11 24.52
CA HIS A 266 -18.98 4.38 24.16
C HIS A 266 -20.00 5.38 23.60
N TYR A 267 -20.09 5.48 22.26
CA TYR A 267 -20.94 6.48 21.64
C TYR A 267 -22.39 5.99 21.43
N LEU A 268 -23.31 6.95 21.52
CA LEU A 268 -24.74 6.73 21.30
C LEU A 268 -25.14 7.06 19.87
N PHE A 269 -26.15 6.34 19.36
CA PHE A 269 -26.81 6.70 18.12
C PHE A 269 -27.96 7.69 18.43
N TYR A 270 -27.89 8.86 17.83
CA TYR A 270 -28.93 9.86 17.92
C TYR A 270 -29.78 9.81 16.65
N LYS A 271 -31.14 9.85 16.79
CA LYS A 271 -32.05 9.81 15.65
C LYS A 271 -31.87 10.96 14.66
N ASP A 272 -31.48 12.12 15.18
CA ASP A 272 -31.38 13.38 14.42
C ASP A 272 -29.96 13.71 13.96
N ARG A 273 -29.01 12.79 14.11
CA ARG A 273 -27.60 13.00 13.76
C ARG A 273 -27.02 11.82 13.01
N ASN A 274 -26.02 12.10 12.17
CA ASN A 274 -25.30 11.07 11.48
C ASN A 274 -24.58 10.13 12.48
N VAL A 275 -24.51 8.84 12.17
CA VAL A 275 -23.81 7.82 12.98
C VAL A 275 -22.34 8.16 13.22
N LEU A 276 -21.72 8.94 12.31
CA LEU A 276 -20.33 9.40 12.38
C LEU A 276 -20.14 10.68 13.23
N TYR A 277 -21.22 11.23 13.80
CA TYR A 277 -21.17 12.48 14.56
C TYR A 277 -20.13 12.44 15.70
N ALA A 278 -20.19 11.40 16.53
CA ALA A 278 -19.29 11.26 17.67
C ALA A 278 -17.81 11.20 17.24
N MET A 279 -17.52 10.52 16.13
CA MET A 279 -16.18 10.45 15.57
C MET A 279 -15.70 11.82 15.09
N LYS A 280 -16.54 12.59 14.38
CA LYS A 280 -16.18 13.94 13.89
C LYS A 280 -15.96 14.92 15.06
N VAL A 281 -16.74 14.82 16.13
CA VAL A 281 -16.53 15.61 17.36
C VAL A 281 -15.18 15.26 18.00
N ALA A 282 -14.87 13.97 18.17
CA ALA A 282 -13.59 13.53 18.71
C ALA A 282 -12.40 14.02 17.85
N LEU A 283 -12.56 14.00 16.52
CA LEU A 283 -11.55 14.52 15.59
C LEU A 283 -11.33 16.03 15.74
N ILE A 284 -12.41 16.82 15.85
CA ILE A 284 -12.32 18.27 16.07
C ILE A 284 -11.60 18.56 17.40
N GLN A 285 -11.92 17.82 18.46
CA GLN A 285 -11.23 17.94 19.75
C GLN A 285 -9.74 17.62 19.64
N ALA A 286 -9.37 16.56 18.89
CA ALA A 286 -7.97 16.21 18.64
C ALA A 286 -7.23 17.31 17.88
N ILE A 287 -7.85 17.85 16.81
CA ILE A 287 -7.30 18.98 16.04
C ILE A 287 -7.07 20.19 16.95
N ASN A 288 -8.05 20.53 17.80
CA ASN A 288 -7.94 21.69 18.69
C ASN A 288 -6.81 21.54 19.73
N ARG A 289 -6.59 20.34 20.24
CA ARG A 289 -5.44 20.05 21.14
C ARG A 289 -4.09 20.20 20.43
N LEU A 290 -4.03 19.85 19.15
CA LEU A 290 -2.77 19.80 18.39
C LEU A 290 -2.44 21.09 17.65
N ARG A 291 -3.41 22.02 17.48
CA ARG A 291 -3.21 23.30 16.76
C ARG A 291 -2.10 24.18 17.32
N SER A 292 -1.79 24.07 18.60
CA SER A 292 -0.71 24.85 19.25
C SER A 292 0.69 24.36 18.89
N LYS A 293 0.82 23.20 18.21
CA LYS A 293 2.12 22.61 17.84
C LYS A 293 2.70 23.34 16.62
N LYS A 294 3.87 24.00 16.80
CA LYS A 294 4.54 24.81 15.76
C LYS A 294 5.09 23.97 14.59
N ASP A 295 5.54 22.75 14.84
CA ASP A 295 6.24 21.90 13.86
C ASP A 295 5.31 21.03 12.98
N GLY A 296 4.05 21.40 12.88
CA GLY A 296 3.03 20.59 12.24
C GLY A 296 2.52 19.48 13.18
N TRP A 297 1.36 18.93 12.86
CA TRP A 297 0.70 17.87 13.64
C TRP A 297 0.04 16.86 12.71
N SER A 298 -0.25 15.68 13.23
CA SER A 298 -0.92 14.61 12.50
C SER A 298 -1.95 13.88 13.34
N VAL A 299 -3.13 13.63 12.75
CA VAL A 299 -4.19 12.80 13.34
C VAL A 299 -4.64 11.78 12.32
N ALA A 300 -4.75 10.52 12.72
CA ALA A 300 -5.32 9.49 11.88
C ALA A 300 -6.67 9.00 12.42
N VAL A 301 -7.68 8.93 11.53
CA VAL A 301 -8.91 8.19 11.77
C VAL A 301 -8.75 6.81 11.14
N LEU A 302 -8.69 5.78 11.97
CA LEU A 302 -8.47 4.40 11.58
C LEU A 302 -9.77 3.61 11.68
N VAL A 303 -10.13 2.93 10.59
CA VAL A 303 -11.39 2.16 10.50
C VAL A 303 -11.13 0.74 10.00
N PRO A 304 -11.99 -0.23 10.38
CA PRO A 304 -11.79 -1.62 9.99
C PRO A 304 -11.97 -1.90 8.48
N THR A 305 -12.86 -1.17 7.81
CA THR A 305 -13.26 -1.48 6.43
C THR A 305 -13.09 -0.30 5.48
N LYS A 306 -12.85 -0.61 4.20
CA LYS A 306 -12.78 0.38 3.13
C LYS A 306 -14.09 1.16 2.96
N ARG A 307 -15.24 0.48 3.07
CA ARG A 307 -16.55 1.12 2.95
C ARG A 307 -16.74 2.19 4.03
N LEU A 308 -16.42 1.85 5.28
CA LEU A 308 -16.51 2.80 6.39
C LEU A 308 -15.54 3.97 6.20
N MET A 309 -14.33 3.72 5.66
CA MET A 309 -13.35 4.76 5.35
C MET A 309 -13.90 5.79 4.35
N LEU A 310 -14.57 5.35 3.30
CA LEU A 310 -15.22 6.24 2.32
C LEU A 310 -16.35 7.06 2.96
N ASN A 311 -17.22 6.41 3.73
CA ASN A 311 -18.31 7.10 4.42
C ASN A 311 -17.80 8.15 5.41
N VAL A 312 -16.73 7.84 6.15
CA VAL A 312 -16.03 8.81 7.02
C VAL A 312 -15.52 9.99 6.21
N SER A 313 -14.87 9.74 5.08
CA SER A 313 -14.36 10.80 4.21
C SER A 313 -15.48 11.72 3.69
N ASP A 314 -16.55 11.14 3.18
CA ASP A 314 -17.70 11.89 2.67
C ASP A 314 -18.34 12.74 3.77
N TYR A 315 -18.49 12.19 4.97
CA TYR A 315 -19.02 12.92 6.10
C TYR A 315 -18.10 14.04 6.59
N LEU A 316 -16.78 13.85 6.56
CA LEU A 316 -15.83 14.89 6.94
C LEU A 316 -15.83 16.09 5.97
N THR A 317 -16.09 15.87 4.68
CA THR A 317 -16.19 16.95 3.69
C THR A 317 -17.50 17.73 3.77
N SER A 318 -18.52 17.19 4.43
CA SER A 318 -19.84 17.81 4.57
C SER A 318 -19.90 18.77 5.78
N ASN A 319 -20.79 19.77 5.72
CA ASN A 319 -21.17 20.62 6.84
C ASN A 319 -22.37 20.05 7.63
N ALA A 320 -22.59 18.73 7.59
CA ALA A 320 -23.69 18.08 8.27
C ALA A 320 -23.60 18.23 9.79
N ASP A 321 -24.73 18.10 10.47
CA ASP A 321 -24.87 18.15 11.93
C ASP A 321 -24.33 19.44 12.58
N ARG A 322 -24.29 20.56 11.86
CA ARG A 322 -23.71 21.84 12.28
C ARG A 322 -22.21 21.75 12.63
N LEU A 323 -21.50 20.75 12.10
CA LEU A 323 -20.06 20.62 12.24
C LEU A 323 -19.35 21.07 10.94
N PRO A 324 -18.19 21.76 11.04
CA PRO A 324 -17.48 22.28 9.88
C PRO A 324 -16.96 21.15 8.98
N ALA A 325 -16.84 21.42 7.68
CA ALA A 325 -16.08 20.56 6.78
C ALA A 325 -14.61 20.53 7.19
N LEU A 326 -14.00 19.36 7.15
CA LEU A 326 -12.62 19.14 7.53
C LEU A 326 -11.79 18.68 6.33
N SER A 327 -10.73 19.42 6.04
CA SER A 327 -9.74 18.99 5.05
C SER A 327 -8.99 17.77 5.58
N HIS A 328 -8.90 16.72 4.78
CA HIS A 328 -8.23 15.49 5.16
C HIS A 328 -7.69 14.73 3.93
N ASP A 329 -6.76 13.86 4.19
CA ASP A 329 -6.22 12.93 3.22
C ASP A 329 -6.81 11.53 3.43
N VAL A 330 -7.24 10.88 2.34
CA VAL A 330 -7.74 9.50 2.39
C VAL A 330 -6.73 8.56 1.75
N ALA A 331 -6.43 7.46 2.43
CA ALA A 331 -5.60 6.40 1.86
C ALA A 331 -6.47 5.44 1.04
N LEU A 332 -6.88 5.88 -0.15
CA LEU A 332 -7.69 5.09 -1.07
C LEU A 332 -6.89 3.93 -1.68
N ASP A 333 -7.59 2.90 -2.12
CA ASP A 333 -7.03 1.94 -3.08
C ASP A 333 -6.98 2.61 -4.44
N THR A 334 -5.94 2.33 -5.17
CA THR A 334 -5.64 3.02 -6.42
C THR A 334 -6.19 2.28 -7.65
N GLU A 335 -6.82 1.11 -7.49
CA GLU A 335 -7.22 0.25 -8.60
C GLU A 335 -8.23 0.92 -9.52
N ALA A 336 -9.39 1.32 -9.01
CA ALA A 336 -10.40 1.97 -9.82
C ALA A 336 -9.94 3.32 -10.38
N PRO A 337 -9.34 4.25 -9.58
CA PRO A 337 -8.77 5.48 -10.11
C PRO A 337 -7.68 5.26 -11.17
N SER A 338 -6.84 4.24 -11.02
CA SER A 338 -5.77 3.94 -11.97
C SER A 338 -6.31 3.44 -13.31
N LEU A 339 -7.28 2.52 -13.28
CA LEU A 339 -7.93 2.02 -14.51
C LEU A 339 -8.75 3.12 -15.18
N ALA A 340 -9.44 3.95 -14.42
CA ALA A 340 -10.13 5.12 -14.94
C ALA A 340 -9.14 6.08 -15.63
N ALA A 341 -7.97 6.31 -15.04
CA ALA A 341 -6.94 7.14 -15.64
C ALA A 341 -6.38 6.55 -16.95
N MET A 342 -6.17 5.25 -17.01
CA MET A 342 -5.72 4.58 -18.23
C MET A 342 -6.76 4.70 -19.34
N LEU A 343 -8.06 4.53 -19.01
CA LEU A 343 -9.17 4.71 -19.93
C LEU A 343 -9.24 6.16 -20.45
N ILE A 344 -9.14 7.16 -19.58
CA ILE A 344 -9.13 8.58 -19.95
C ILE A 344 -7.93 8.89 -20.85
N ALA A 345 -6.76 8.36 -20.54
CA ALA A 345 -5.57 8.52 -21.38
C ALA A 345 -5.76 7.90 -22.77
N GLY A 346 -6.45 6.75 -22.86
CA GLY A 346 -6.82 6.13 -24.13
C GLY A 346 -7.76 7.00 -24.97
N ILE A 347 -8.75 7.66 -24.35
CA ILE A 347 -9.62 8.63 -25.03
C ILE A 347 -8.82 9.89 -25.41
N LEU A 348 -7.95 10.40 -24.54
CA LEU A 348 -7.13 11.57 -24.81
C LEU A 348 -6.18 11.34 -25.99
N GLU A 349 -5.59 10.15 -26.07
CA GLU A 349 -4.77 9.72 -27.20
C GLU A 349 -5.59 9.69 -28.51
N GLY A 350 -6.81 9.11 -28.44
CA GLY A 350 -7.67 8.94 -29.60
C GLY A 350 -7.18 7.86 -30.57
N SER A 351 -7.86 7.76 -31.68
CA SER A 351 -7.49 6.88 -32.82
C SER A 351 -7.80 7.63 -34.12
N THR A 352 -7.49 7.02 -35.25
CA THR A 352 -7.66 7.62 -36.58
C THR A 352 -9.13 7.93 -36.87
N THR A 353 -10.03 7.08 -36.40
CA THR A 353 -11.49 7.22 -36.60
C THR A 353 -12.25 7.19 -35.27
N PRO A 354 -13.45 7.79 -35.20
CA PRO A 354 -14.34 7.65 -34.05
C PRO A 354 -14.69 6.19 -33.73
N ALA A 355 -14.88 5.36 -34.76
CA ALA A 355 -15.22 3.95 -34.61
C ALA A 355 -14.09 3.19 -33.88
N GLU A 356 -12.85 3.36 -34.26
CA GLU A 356 -11.69 2.76 -33.59
C GLU A 356 -11.57 3.25 -32.15
N THR A 357 -11.77 4.56 -31.91
CA THR A 357 -11.78 5.14 -30.57
C THR A 357 -12.88 4.52 -29.69
N SER A 358 -14.08 4.30 -30.24
CA SER A 358 -15.18 3.65 -29.54
C SER A 358 -14.88 2.20 -29.20
N LEU A 359 -14.33 1.42 -30.12
CA LEU A 359 -13.94 0.01 -29.86
C LEU A 359 -12.85 -0.09 -28.78
N ARG A 360 -11.86 0.79 -28.83
CA ARG A 360 -10.82 0.89 -27.80
C ARG A 360 -11.45 1.25 -26.44
N LEU A 361 -12.35 2.24 -26.40
CA LEU A 361 -13.04 2.65 -25.19
C LEU A 361 -13.86 1.49 -24.58
N ILE A 362 -14.51 0.66 -25.40
CA ILE A 362 -15.22 -0.53 -24.95
C ILE A 362 -14.24 -1.54 -24.34
N THR A 363 -13.07 -1.76 -24.96
CA THR A 363 -12.02 -2.65 -24.45
C THR A 363 -11.50 -2.16 -23.09
N ASP A 364 -11.21 -0.88 -22.97
CA ASP A 364 -10.73 -0.26 -21.74
C ASP A 364 -11.81 -0.29 -20.64
N LEU A 365 -13.09 -0.12 -21.01
CA LEU A 365 -14.23 -0.23 -20.11
C LEU A 365 -14.40 -1.68 -19.58
N CYS A 366 -14.20 -2.68 -20.42
CA CYS A 366 -14.17 -4.09 -19.98
C CYS A 366 -13.05 -4.34 -18.97
N THR A 367 -11.85 -3.80 -19.23
CA THR A 367 -10.72 -3.88 -18.31
C THR A 367 -11.02 -3.16 -17.00
N TYR A 368 -11.62 -1.97 -17.05
CA TYR A 368 -12.04 -1.21 -15.88
C TYR A 368 -13.06 -1.99 -15.03
N ILE A 369 -14.12 -2.54 -15.65
CA ILE A 369 -15.14 -3.30 -14.93
C ILE A 369 -14.54 -4.53 -14.24
N ARG A 370 -13.64 -5.25 -14.92
CA ARG A 370 -12.97 -6.43 -14.36
C ARG A 370 -12.05 -6.09 -13.19
N GLY A 371 -11.29 -5.00 -13.30
CA GLY A 371 -10.18 -4.69 -12.38
C GLY A 371 -10.50 -3.68 -11.28
N ARG A 372 -11.58 -2.90 -11.37
CA ARG A 372 -11.86 -1.78 -10.45
C ARG A 372 -12.00 -2.18 -8.97
N LYS A 373 -12.33 -3.43 -8.69
CA LYS A 373 -12.42 -3.99 -7.33
C LYS A 373 -11.12 -4.66 -6.85
N GLY A 374 -10.05 -4.55 -7.63
CA GLY A 374 -8.77 -5.18 -7.32
C GLY A 374 -8.92 -6.71 -7.22
N ASN A 375 -8.43 -7.29 -6.14
CA ASN A 375 -8.49 -8.74 -5.93
C ASN A 375 -9.90 -9.30 -5.68
N THR A 376 -10.90 -8.43 -5.47
CA THR A 376 -12.29 -8.88 -5.29
C THR A 376 -12.92 -9.16 -6.65
N ARG A 377 -13.41 -10.38 -6.83
CA ARG A 377 -14.06 -10.81 -8.07
C ARG A 377 -15.26 -9.90 -8.40
N PRO A 378 -15.44 -9.48 -9.67
CA PRO A 378 -16.64 -8.81 -10.11
C PRO A 378 -17.89 -9.66 -9.86
N ASN A 379 -19.04 -9.02 -9.64
CA ASN A 379 -20.28 -9.75 -9.48
C ASN A 379 -20.76 -10.36 -10.81
N GLN A 380 -21.71 -11.30 -10.75
CA GLN A 380 -22.21 -11.98 -11.95
C GLN A 380 -22.80 -11.04 -13.00
N GLY A 381 -23.42 -9.93 -12.59
CA GLY A 381 -23.96 -8.92 -13.49
C GLY A 381 -22.86 -8.18 -14.25
N GLU A 382 -21.79 -7.81 -13.57
CA GLU A 382 -20.60 -7.19 -14.15
C GLU A 382 -19.90 -8.14 -15.15
N LEU A 383 -19.73 -9.43 -14.78
CA LEU A 383 -19.15 -10.43 -15.69
C LEU A 383 -20.01 -10.67 -16.94
N LYS A 384 -21.33 -10.79 -16.78
CA LYS A 384 -22.26 -10.91 -17.92
C LYS A 384 -22.23 -9.68 -18.83
N LEU A 385 -22.04 -8.50 -18.28
CA LEU A 385 -21.89 -7.27 -19.05
C LEU A 385 -20.62 -7.31 -19.88
N VAL A 386 -19.50 -7.64 -19.25
CA VAL A 386 -18.20 -7.72 -19.93
C VAL A 386 -18.21 -8.76 -21.05
N VAL A 387 -18.75 -9.97 -20.81
CA VAL A 387 -18.88 -11.02 -21.85
C VAL A 387 -19.69 -10.52 -23.03
N ALA A 388 -20.75 -9.75 -22.79
CA ALA A 388 -21.57 -9.20 -23.88
C ALA A 388 -20.85 -8.10 -24.68
N LEU A 389 -20.05 -7.27 -24.01
CA LEU A 389 -19.23 -6.24 -24.67
C LEU A 389 -18.06 -6.86 -25.45
N ASP A 390 -17.40 -7.88 -24.90
CA ASP A 390 -16.37 -8.66 -25.62
C ASP A 390 -16.96 -9.38 -26.85
N GLY A 391 -18.21 -9.87 -26.73
CA GLY A 391 -18.96 -10.41 -27.86
C GLY A 391 -19.23 -9.36 -28.96
N TYR A 392 -19.59 -8.14 -28.57
CA TYR A 392 -19.75 -7.02 -29.49
C TYR A 392 -18.46 -6.66 -30.22
N LEU A 393 -17.32 -6.64 -29.53
CA LEU A 393 -16.01 -6.38 -30.15
C LEU A 393 -15.66 -7.41 -31.25
N LYS A 394 -16.18 -8.63 -31.14
CA LYS A 394 -15.94 -9.72 -32.12
C LYS A 394 -16.94 -9.74 -33.26
N SER A 395 -18.22 -9.48 -32.99
CA SER A 395 -19.34 -9.70 -33.92
C SER A 395 -20.02 -8.43 -34.41
N GLY A 396 -19.76 -7.29 -33.78
CA GLY A 396 -20.48 -6.04 -34.02
C GLY A 396 -21.94 -6.05 -33.52
N VAL A 397 -22.36 -7.11 -32.81
CA VAL A 397 -23.75 -7.26 -32.36
C VAL A 397 -23.82 -7.30 -30.83
N VAL A 398 -24.69 -6.46 -30.26
CA VAL A 398 -25.00 -6.49 -28.83
C VAL A 398 -26.53 -6.48 -28.66
N ARG A 399 -27.04 -7.18 -27.65
CA ARG A 399 -28.47 -7.26 -27.34
C ARG A 399 -28.73 -6.80 -25.89
N GLY A 400 -29.78 -6.03 -25.72
CA GLY A 400 -30.29 -5.56 -24.44
C GLY A 400 -30.04 -4.08 -24.19
N ILE A 401 -31.09 -3.37 -23.77
CA ILE A 401 -31.19 -1.90 -23.68
C ILE A 401 -29.96 -1.27 -22.99
N LYS A 402 -29.57 -1.78 -21.82
CA LYS A 402 -28.41 -1.22 -21.07
C LYS A 402 -27.08 -1.40 -21.80
N ARG A 403 -26.89 -2.53 -22.50
CA ARG A 403 -25.67 -2.84 -23.24
C ARG A 403 -25.55 -2.02 -24.51
N GLU A 404 -26.66 -1.91 -25.26
CA GLU A 404 -26.77 -1.06 -26.44
C GLU A 404 -26.55 0.41 -26.08
N GLN A 405 -27.05 0.84 -24.93
CA GLN A 405 -26.82 2.18 -24.42
C GLN A 405 -25.32 2.44 -24.16
N ILE A 406 -24.58 1.48 -23.60
CA ILE A 406 -23.13 1.62 -23.39
C ILE A 406 -22.42 1.80 -24.74
N VAL A 407 -22.74 0.95 -25.74
CA VAL A 407 -22.11 1.04 -27.06
C VAL A 407 -22.43 2.37 -27.73
N ARG A 408 -23.67 2.84 -27.66
CA ARG A 408 -24.06 4.17 -28.19
C ARG A 408 -23.30 5.31 -27.49
N GLU A 409 -23.18 5.24 -26.17
CA GLU A 409 -22.48 6.27 -25.42
C GLU A 409 -20.95 6.27 -25.69
N THR A 410 -20.34 5.11 -25.89
CA THR A 410 -18.92 5.06 -26.29
C THR A 410 -18.70 5.65 -27.69
N MET A 411 -19.64 5.44 -28.62
CA MET A 411 -19.56 6.06 -29.95
C MET A 411 -19.75 7.58 -29.83
N ARG A 412 -20.76 8.05 -29.10
CA ARG A 412 -20.97 9.48 -28.86
C ARG A 412 -19.74 10.17 -28.26
N ILE A 413 -19.12 9.54 -27.27
CA ILE A 413 -17.91 10.07 -26.66
C ILE A 413 -16.75 10.11 -27.67
N ALA A 414 -16.60 9.08 -28.49
CA ALA A 414 -15.57 9.01 -29.53
C ALA A 414 -15.76 10.11 -30.61
N GLU A 415 -17.00 10.33 -31.05
CA GLU A 415 -17.33 11.40 -31.98
C GLU A 415 -17.06 12.78 -31.40
N GLN A 416 -17.51 13.02 -30.15
CA GLN A 416 -17.24 14.28 -29.46
C GLN A 416 -15.72 14.52 -29.24
N ARG A 417 -14.98 13.45 -28.91
CA ARG A 417 -13.52 13.52 -28.78
C ARG A 417 -12.86 13.89 -30.13
N HIS A 418 -13.36 13.35 -31.23
CA HIS A 418 -12.78 13.58 -32.56
C HIS A 418 -12.90 15.05 -33.00
N VAL A 419 -13.98 15.73 -32.64
CA VAL A 419 -14.20 17.16 -32.94
C VAL A 419 -13.65 18.10 -31.85
N LEU A 420 -13.27 17.56 -30.69
CA LEU A 420 -12.74 18.33 -29.57
C LEU A 420 -11.38 18.90 -29.92
N LYS A 421 -11.26 20.23 -29.92
CA LYS A 421 -9.97 20.91 -30.00
C LYS A 421 -9.28 20.87 -28.65
N LEU A 422 -8.18 20.15 -28.60
CA LEU A 422 -7.34 20.08 -27.42
C LEU A 422 -6.48 21.34 -27.31
N SER A 423 -6.27 21.82 -26.07
CA SER A 423 -5.55 23.07 -25.79
C SER A 423 -4.03 22.90 -25.72
N GLY A 424 -3.57 21.67 -25.42
CA GLY A 424 -2.18 21.37 -25.11
C GLY A 424 -1.80 21.58 -23.64
N ASP A 425 -2.73 22.09 -22.81
CA ASP A 425 -2.59 21.97 -21.36
C ASP A 425 -3.13 20.61 -20.91
N PRO A 426 -2.27 19.70 -20.42
CA PRO A 426 -2.70 18.34 -20.04
C PRO A 426 -3.80 18.31 -18.99
N TRP A 427 -3.89 19.32 -18.13
CA TRP A 427 -4.92 19.39 -17.11
C TRP A 427 -6.29 19.77 -17.68
N GLU A 428 -6.32 20.83 -18.52
CA GLU A 428 -7.56 21.28 -19.15
C GLU A 428 -8.11 20.22 -20.12
N ASP A 429 -7.22 19.61 -20.89
CA ASP A 429 -7.59 18.57 -21.84
C ASP A 429 -8.10 17.30 -21.11
N TRP A 430 -7.47 16.93 -19.98
CA TRP A 430 -7.96 15.86 -19.11
C TRP A 430 -9.35 16.16 -18.55
N LEU A 431 -9.56 17.38 -18.05
CA LEU A 431 -10.87 17.81 -17.56
C LEU A 431 -11.94 17.81 -18.65
N ALA A 432 -11.58 18.13 -19.90
CA ALA A 432 -12.49 18.05 -21.03
C ALA A 432 -12.98 16.60 -21.26
N ILE A 433 -12.08 15.62 -21.23
CA ILE A 433 -12.45 14.21 -21.34
C ILE A 433 -13.30 13.76 -20.13
N LEU A 434 -12.97 14.18 -18.92
CA LEU A 434 -13.77 13.88 -17.73
C LEU A 434 -15.21 14.40 -17.87
N ARG A 435 -15.42 15.60 -18.43
CA ARG A 435 -16.76 16.17 -18.68
C ARG A 435 -17.53 15.32 -19.68
N LEU A 436 -16.90 14.81 -20.75
CA LEU A 436 -17.54 13.92 -21.71
C LEU A 436 -18.05 12.63 -21.05
N LEU A 437 -17.23 12.02 -20.17
CA LEU A 437 -17.59 10.81 -19.42
C LEU A 437 -18.70 11.07 -18.40
N ALA A 438 -18.59 12.17 -17.63
CA ALA A 438 -19.57 12.54 -16.62
C ALA A 438 -20.95 12.87 -17.22
N GLY A 439 -20.99 13.40 -18.44
CA GLY A 439 -22.23 13.68 -19.19
C GLY A 439 -22.85 12.47 -19.87
N SER A 440 -22.35 11.26 -19.65
CA SER A 440 -22.88 10.03 -20.26
C SER A 440 -24.21 9.61 -19.65
N ASN A 441 -25.12 9.08 -20.48
CA ASN A 441 -26.35 8.43 -20.02
C ASN A 441 -26.10 7.05 -19.40
N SER A 442 -24.91 6.45 -19.60
CA SER A 442 -24.52 5.17 -19.01
C SER A 442 -23.95 5.35 -17.60
N GLU A 443 -24.54 4.69 -16.60
CA GLU A 443 -24.06 4.68 -15.22
C GLU A 443 -22.60 4.19 -15.11
N VAL A 444 -22.26 3.13 -15.84
CA VAL A 444 -20.91 2.54 -15.82
C VAL A 444 -19.87 3.52 -16.36
N VAL A 445 -20.22 4.28 -17.41
CA VAL A 445 -19.32 5.29 -17.97
C VAL A 445 -19.17 6.49 -17.03
N ARG A 446 -20.27 6.96 -16.40
CA ARG A 446 -20.19 8.01 -15.38
C ARG A 446 -19.34 7.60 -14.18
N GLN A 447 -19.40 6.32 -13.77
CA GLN A 447 -18.59 5.82 -12.66
C GLN A 447 -17.08 5.96 -12.93
N VAL A 448 -16.64 5.81 -14.18
CA VAL A 448 -15.23 6.06 -14.55
C VAL A 448 -14.82 7.49 -14.23
N ALA A 449 -15.66 8.48 -14.53
CA ALA A 449 -15.38 9.88 -14.23
C ALA A 449 -15.33 10.13 -12.72
N GLU A 450 -16.22 9.50 -11.95
CA GLU A 450 -16.23 9.62 -10.49
C GLU A 450 -14.96 9.02 -9.87
N ASP A 451 -14.55 7.82 -10.28
CA ASP A 451 -13.35 7.17 -9.77
C ASP A 451 -12.07 7.94 -10.14
N ALA A 452 -12.04 8.55 -11.33
CA ALA A 452 -10.90 9.35 -11.78
C ALA A 452 -10.70 10.64 -10.95
N LYS A 453 -11.72 11.17 -10.28
CA LYS A 453 -11.59 12.34 -9.39
C LYS A 453 -10.62 12.10 -8.24
N TYR A 454 -10.44 10.84 -7.84
CA TYR A 454 -9.52 10.45 -6.77
C TYR A 454 -8.06 10.31 -7.21
N LEU A 455 -7.77 10.49 -8.51
CA LEU A 455 -6.40 10.40 -9.03
C LEU A 455 -5.60 11.65 -8.66
N ARG A 456 -4.58 11.48 -7.83
CA ARG A 456 -3.72 12.59 -7.36
C ARG A 456 -2.59 12.94 -8.32
N LEU A 457 -2.25 12.06 -9.27
CA LEU A 457 -1.09 12.16 -10.17
C LEU A 457 -1.07 13.43 -11.01
N LEU A 458 -2.23 14.01 -11.29
CA LEU A 458 -2.37 15.24 -12.09
C LEU A 458 -2.42 16.51 -11.24
N ARG A 459 -2.44 16.41 -9.89
CA ARG A 459 -2.43 17.58 -9.02
C ARG A 459 -1.04 18.20 -8.99
N LYS A 460 -0.97 19.52 -9.25
CA LYS A 460 0.18 20.46 -9.21
C LYS A 460 1.58 19.83 -9.21
N GLY A 461 2.28 19.97 -10.34
CA GLY A 461 3.71 19.65 -10.46
C GLY A 461 4.04 18.15 -10.64
N GLY A 462 3.05 17.30 -10.90
CA GLY A 462 3.25 15.88 -11.05
C GLY A 462 4.01 15.49 -12.32
N VAL A 463 4.84 14.47 -12.23
CA VAL A 463 5.60 13.86 -13.35
C VAL A 463 4.68 13.55 -14.54
N LEU A 464 3.44 13.11 -14.27
CA LEU A 464 2.48 12.81 -15.33
C LEU A 464 2.11 14.04 -16.16
N ARG A 465 1.82 15.20 -15.52
CA ARG A 465 1.50 16.43 -16.25
C ARG A 465 2.67 16.89 -17.10
N SER A 466 3.89 16.80 -16.57
CA SER A 466 5.11 17.17 -17.30
C SER A 466 5.31 16.27 -18.53
N ARG A 467 5.19 14.95 -18.38
CA ARG A 467 5.35 13.99 -19.49
C ARG A 467 4.27 14.13 -20.56
N LEU A 468 3.02 14.33 -20.18
CA LEU A 468 1.93 14.57 -21.14
C LEU A 468 2.16 15.89 -21.90
N GLY A 469 2.62 16.95 -21.22
CA GLY A 469 2.99 18.22 -21.86
C GLY A 469 4.21 18.09 -22.80
N GLU A 470 5.13 17.19 -22.50
CA GLU A 470 6.27 16.88 -23.39
C GLU A 470 5.81 16.18 -24.66
N ILE A 471 4.91 15.18 -24.56
CA ILE A 471 4.32 14.53 -25.73
C ILE A 471 3.65 15.58 -26.61
N TRP A 472 2.81 16.44 -26.03
CA TRP A 472 2.11 17.47 -26.79
C TRP A 472 3.06 18.40 -27.54
N ARG A 473 4.12 18.89 -26.89
CA ARG A 473 5.12 19.76 -27.53
C ARG A 473 5.86 19.10 -28.69
N THR A 474 6.02 17.76 -28.62
CA THR A 474 6.77 17.00 -29.62
C THR A 474 5.93 16.68 -30.85
N ILE A 475 4.64 16.35 -30.70
CA ILE A 475 3.82 15.79 -31.80
C ILE A 475 2.46 16.50 -31.96
N THR A 476 2.20 17.58 -31.22
CA THR A 476 0.92 18.33 -31.22
C THR A 476 -0.30 17.41 -31.04
N GLY A 477 -0.17 16.46 -30.12
CA GLY A 477 -1.19 15.45 -29.80
C GLY A 477 -0.80 14.65 -28.57
N TYR A 478 -1.61 13.65 -28.20
CA TYR A 478 -1.35 12.80 -27.03
C TYR A 478 -1.07 11.34 -27.40
N HIS A 479 -0.48 11.09 -28.57
CA HIS A 479 -0.08 9.73 -28.95
C HIS A 479 0.89 9.15 -27.94
N GLY A 480 0.55 7.95 -27.39
CA GLY A 480 1.32 7.32 -26.32
C GLY A 480 0.93 7.76 -24.90
N ALA A 481 -0.12 8.57 -24.71
CA ALA A 481 -0.58 9.01 -23.39
C ALA A 481 -0.93 7.84 -22.47
N ALA A 482 -1.56 6.79 -23.00
CA ALA A 482 -1.88 5.58 -22.22
C ALA A 482 -0.62 4.89 -21.66
N SER A 483 0.47 4.83 -22.44
CA SER A 483 1.75 4.30 -21.99
C SER A 483 2.37 5.17 -20.90
N VAL A 484 2.35 6.49 -21.08
CA VAL A 484 2.89 7.44 -20.09
C VAL A 484 2.11 7.38 -18.77
N VAL A 485 0.78 7.26 -18.82
CA VAL A 485 -0.03 7.09 -17.62
C VAL A 485 0.29 5.76 -16.92
N ARG A 486 0.42 4.66 -17.68
CA ARG A 486 0.82 3.35 -17.14
C ARG A 486 2.19 3.43 -16.44
N ASP A 487 3.18 4.04 -17.08
CA ASP A 487 4.52 4.19 -16.52
C ASP A 487 4.52 5.08 -15.26
N ALA A 488 3.72 6.16 -15.26
CA ALA A 488 3.58 7.03 -14.10
C ALA A 488 2.93 6.30 -12.91
N LEU A 489 1.90 5.49 -13.17
CA LEU A 489 1.25 4.65 -12.14
C LEU A 489 2.23 3.60 -11.57
N LEU A 490 3.03 2.98 -12.42
CA LEU A 490 4.09 2.07 -11.99
C LEU A 490 5.17 2.79 -11.19
N GLN A 491 5.62 3.96 -11.65
CA GLN A 491 6.61 4.77 -10.95
C GLN A 491 6.09 5.22 -9.57
N GLU A 492 4.83 5.64 -9.46
CA GLU A 492 4.22 5.96 -8.18
C GLU A 492 4.17 4.74 -7.26
N HIS A 493 3.93 3.55 -7.83
CA HIS A 493 3.98 2.31 -7.07
C HIS A 493 5.38 2.00 -6.51
N PHE A 494 6.47 2.42 -7.13
CA PHE A 494 7.85 2.24 -6.64
C PHE A 494 8.43 3.49 -5.97
N SER A 495 7.81 4.67 -6.10
CA SER A 495 8.36 5.88 -5.52
C SER A 495 8.32 5.82 -3.99
N THR A 496 9.46 6.08 -3.37
CA THR A 496 9.62 6.26 -1.93
C THR A 496 9.39 7.73 -1.55
N SER A 497 8.28 8.34 -1.98
CA SER A 497 8.03 9.72 -1.61
C SER A 497 7.95 9.84 -0.09
N THR A 498 8.79 10.68 0.49
CA THR A 498 8.74 11.14 1.88
C THR A 498 7.44 11.91 2.07
N LYS A 499 6.34 11.21 2.26
CA LYS A 499 5.08 11.87 2.61
C LYS A 499 5.11 12.15 4.11
N GLU A 500 5.42 13.38 4.46
CA GLU A 500 5.16 13.84 5.82
C GLU A 500 3.65 13.73 6.09
N TRP A 501 3.31 12.99 7.12
CA TRP A 501 1.93 12.82 7.57
C TRP A 501 1.51 14.04 8.38
N ARG A 502 1.18 15.15 7.69
CA ARG A 502 0.68 16.37 8.34
C ARG A 502 -0.83 16.50 8.15
N GLY A 503 -1.52 16.97 9.19
CA GLY A 503 -2.96 17.18 9.18
C GLY A 503 -3.77 15.91 9.48
N VAL A 504 -4.97 15.82 8.91
CA VAL A 504 -5.92 14.73 9.14
C VAL A 504 -5.80 13.66 8.05
N HIS A 505 -5.73 12.41 8.47
CA HIS A 505 -5.66 11.25 7.59
C HIS A 505 -6.77 10.25 7.91
N VAL A 506 -7.45 9.73 6.89
CA VAL A 506 -8.46 8.68 7.02
C VAL A 506 -7.97 7.44 6.29
N MET A 507 -7.89 6.30 6.99
CA MET A 507 -7.41 5.06 6.40
C MET A 507 -7.94 3.82 7.11
N THR A 508 -7.81 2.66 6.46
CA THR A 508 -8.03 1.39 7.16
C THR A 508 -6.89 1.08 8.12
N ILE A 509 -7.18 0.32 9.18
CA ILE A 509 -6.17 -0.07 10.20
C ILE A 509 -4.96 -0.72 9.52
N HIS A 510 -5.16 -1.64 8.56
CA HIS A 510 -4.08 -2.30 7.84
C HIS A 510 -3.14 -1.32 7.13
N LYS A 511 -3.69 -0.23 6.56
CA LYS A 511 -2.89 0.80 5.88
C LYS A 511 -2.13 1.71 6.84
N SER A 512 -2.40 1.66 8.14
CA SER A 512 -1.68 2.43 9.16
C SER A 512 -0.37 1.77 9.61
N LYS A 513 -0.17 0.49 9.33
CA LYS A 513 1.07 -0.21 9.70
C LYS A 513 2.30 0.47 9.10
N GLY A 514 3.35 0.62 9.90
CA GLY A 514 4.57 1.35 9.52
C GLY A 514 4.44 2.88 9.54
N LYS A 515 3.28 3.44 9.93
CA LYS A 515 3.04 4.88 10.08
C LYS A 515 2.91 5.28 11.55
N GLU A 516 3.11 6.57 11.83
CA GLU A 516 3.00 7.13 13.18
C GLU A 516 2.28 8.47 13.10
N PHE A 517 1.45 8.76 14.11
CA PHE A 517 0.65 9.98 14.19
C PHE A 517 0.68 10.54 15.62
N ASP A 518 0.59 11.84 15.77
CA ASP A 518 0.51 12.41 17.12
C ASP A 518 -0.69 11.85 17.89
N GLU A 519 -1.88 11.86 17.27
CA GLU A 519 -3.08 11.22 17.85
C GLU A 519 -3.72 10.27 16.84
N VAL A 520 -4.35 9.22 17.36
CA VAL A 520 -5.10 8.24 16.56
C VAL A 520 -6.51 8.13 17.11
N ILE A 521 -7.47 8.10 16.21
CA ILE A 521 -8.87 7.81 16.50
C ILE A 521 -9.22 6.50 15.81
N VAL A 522 -9.46 5.46 16.58
CA VAL A 522 -9.98 4.18 16.07
C VAL A 522 -11.50 4.22 16.15
N TYR A 523 -12.16 4.06 15.02
CA TYR A 523 -13.61 4.11 14.96
C TYR A 523 -14.17 2.83 14.35
N GLU A 524 -15.10 2.20 15.05
CA GLU A 524 -15.90 1.10 14.51
C GLU A 524 -17.38 1.47 14.47
N ASP A 525 -18.06 1.01 13.43
CA ASP A 525 -19.50 1.17 13.23
C ASP A 525 -20.23 -0.15 13.47
N ARG A 526 -21.45 -0.09 13.99
CA ARG A 526 -22.26 -1.27 14.32
C ARG A 526 -22.53 -2.16 13.09
N TYR A 527 -22.76 -1.56 11.94
CA TYR A 527 -23.24 -2.28 10.74
C TYR A 527 -22.21 -2.32 9.60
N GLN A 528 -21.34 -1.31 9.48
CA GLN A 528 -20.48 -1.14 8.32
C GLN A 528 -19.03 -1.51 8.55
N GLY A 529 -18.60 -1.70 9.78
CA GLY A 529 -17.20 -1.99 10.06
C GLY A 529 -16.93 -2.25 11.53
N ARG A 530 -17.09 -3.50 11.97
CA ARG A 530 -16.68 -3.97 13.29
C ARG A 530 -15.22 -4.39 13.27
N ILE A 531 -14.51 -4.14 14.38
CA ILE A 531 -13.15 -4.65 14.60
C ILE A 531 -13.21 -6.19 14.69
N VAL A 532 -14.19 -6.70 15.42
CA VAL A 532 -14.46 -8.14 15.51
C VAL A 532 -15.96 -8.39 15.36
N ARG A 533 -16.35 -9.42 14.61
CA ARG A 533 -17.74 -9.83 14.44
C ARG A 533 -18.20 -10.63 15.65
N ALA A 534 -19.50 -10.60 15.95
CA ALA A 534 -20.07 -11.36 17.06
C ALA A 534 -19.83 -12.89 16.94
N ASN A 535 -19.91 -13.42 15.70
CA ASN A 535 -19.75 -14.84 15.40
C ASN A 535 -18.34 -15.17 14.88
N ALA A 536 -17.32 -14.39 15.27
CA ALA A 536 -15.95 -14.62 14.83
C ALA A 536 -15.39 -15.91 15.48
N SER A 537 -14.62 -16.68 14.70
CA SER A 537 -13.86 -17.83 15.17
C SER A 537 -12.71 -17.37 16.09
N GLU A 538 -12.16 -18.27 16.90
CA GLU A 538 -11.02 -17.97 17.79
C GLU A 538 -9.83 -17.36 17.03
N ARG A 539 -9.55 -17.87 15.82
CA ARG A 539 -8.49 -17.33 14.95
C ARG A 539 -8.80 -15.90 14.51
N GLU A 540 -10.04 -15.60 14.13
CA GLU A 540 -10.46 -14.24 13.75
C GLU A 540 -10.42 -13.29 14.95
N ILE A 541 -10.76 -13.77 16.15
CA ILE A 541 -10.67 -13.00 17.40
C ILE A 541 -9.21 -12.65 17.69
N ALA A 542 -8.30 -13.63 17.69
CA ALA A 542 -6.88 -13.40 17.89
C ALA A 542 -6.31 -12.42 16.87
N GLN A 543 -6.69 -12.56 15.59
CA GLN A 543 -6.28 -11.62 14.54
C GLN A 543 -6.84 -10.21 14.76
N ALA A 544 -8.07 -10.08 15.22
CA ALA A 544 -8.69 -8.78 15.52
C ALA A 544 -8.03 -8.09 16.73
N GLN A 545 -7.57 -8.84 17.73
CA GLN A 545 -6.76 -8.30 18.84
C GLN A 545 -5.46 -7.68 18.33
N LEU A 546 -4.74 -8.42 17.49
CA LEU A 546 -3.51 -7.91 16.86
C LEU A 546 -3.78 -6.65 16.01
N VAL A 547 -4.86 -6.64 15.24
CA VAL A 547 -5.28 -5.48 14.42
C VAL A 547 -5.56 -4.26 15.29
N LEU A 548 -6.30 -4.43 16.40
CA LEU A 548 -6.58 -3.33 17.34
C LEU A 548 -5.31 -2.83 18.02
N ARG A 549 -4.44 -3.74 18.47
CA ARG A 549 -3.12 -3.40 19.03
C ARG A 549 -2.29 -2.56 18.05
N VAL A 550 -2.22 -2.99 16.79
CA VAL A 550 -1.52 -2.22 15.74
C VAL A 550 -2.12 -0.84 15.59
N ALA A 551 -3.46 -0.71 15.54
CA ALA A 551 -4.14 0.58 15.40
C ALA A 551 -3.77 1.54 16.53
N VAL A 552 -3.87 1.11 17.77
CA VAL A 552 -3.61 1.95 18.96
C VAL A 552 -2.15 2.36 19.03
N THR A 553 -1.21 1.44 18.76
CA THR A 553 0.23 1.70 18.82
C THR A 553 0.76 2.56 17.66
N ARG A 554 -0.13 3.03 16.75
CA ARG A 554 0.23 4.08 15.77
C ARG A 554 0.26 5.47 16.39
N ALA A 555 -0.35 5.66 17.55
CA ALA A 555 -0.35 6.94 18.26
C ALA A 555 0.97 7.15 19.01
N MET A 556 1.48 8.38 18.94
CA MET A 556 2.64 8.82 19.73
C MET A 556 2.21 9.44 21.06
N LYS A 557 1.07 10.16 21.10
CA LYS A 557 0.63 10.92 22.25
C LYS A 557 -0.70 10.47 22.83
N ARG A 558 -1.68 10.14 21.97
CA ARG A 558 -3.02 9.77 22.44
C ARG A 558 -3.72 8.84 21.45
N ALA A 559 -4.36 7.81 21.98
CA ALA A 559 -5.26 6.94 21.25
C ALA A 559 -6.69 7.09 21.78
N THR A 560 -7.64 7.35 20.88
CA THR A 560 -9.07 7.42 21.21
C THR A 560 -9.78 6.32 20.45
N ILE A 561 -10.53 5.47 21.14
CA ILE A 561 -11.26 4.36 20.55
C ILE A 561 -12.76 4.63 20.74
N LEU A 562 -13.50 4.69 19.63
CA LEU A 562 -14.95 4.86 19.64
C LEU A 562 -15.63 3.54 19.26
N THR A 563 -16.45 3.02 20.16
CA THR A 563 -17.25 1.81 20.00
C THR A 563 -18.73 2.10 20.33
N PRO A 564 -19.70 1.47 19.64
CA PRO A 564 -21.11 1.69 19.93
C PRO A 564 -21.48 1.24 21.34
N GLN A 565 -22.23 2.07 22.10
CA GLN A 565 -22.64 1.72 23.48
C GLN A 565 -23.53 0.47 23.55
N LYS A 566 -24.45 0.30 22.60
CA LYS A 566 -25.38 -0.86 22.58
C LYS A 566 -24.76 -2.16 22.05
N ASP A 567 -23.52 -2.08 21.55
CA ASP A 567 -22.81 -3.22 20.95
C ASP A 567 -21.30 -2.95 21.05
N VAL A 568 -20.83 -2.95 22.30
CA VAL A 568 -19.42 -2.63 22.63
C VAL A 568 -18.48 -3.66 22.01
N CYS A 569 -17.33 -3.23 21.56
CA CYS A 569 -16.29 -4.13 21.09
C CYS A 569 -15.91 -5.10 22.21
N ARG A 570 -15.90 -6.40 21.91
CA ARG A 570 -15.56 -7.48 22.86
C ARG A 570 -14.27 -7.23 23.65
N PHE A 571 -13.30 -6.56 23.05
CA PHE A 571 -12.01 -6.27 23.69
C PHE A 571 -12.04 -5.05 24.61
N LEU A 572 -13.14 -4.29 24.61
CA LEU A 572 -13.30 -3.03 25.34
C LEU A 572 -14.46 -3.08 26.36
N ALA A 573 -15.15 -4.21 26.41
CA ALA A 573 -16.26 -4.47 27.32
C ALA A 573 -15.78 -4.80 28.74
#